data_d3cec30397ab9be4dc6cba5cc69807f2
#
_entry.id   d3cec30397ab9be4dc6cba5cc69807f2
#
_cell.length_a   1.000
_cell.length_b   1.000
_cell.length_c   1.000
_cell.angle_alpha   90.00
_cell.angle_beta   90.00
_cell.angle_gamma   90.00
#
_symmetry.space_group_name_H-M   'P 1'
#
loop_
_entity.id
_entity.type
_entity.pdbx_description
1 polymer ?
#
loop_
_entity_poly.entity_id
_entity_poly.type
_entity_poly.pdbx_seq_one_letter_code
_entity_poly.pdbx_strand_id
1 'polypeptide(L)'
;NGAGQTGSTITVVAVAAGTLAKGTVITLPGVFAVNPQSRTSTGVLAQFVVTADVAAGATSIPISPAIVTSGAFQNVTASPTTAQPYVIIGAASTAYQCNTAFHKDAFTLAMVPMWAPPGGKGVIDVAQETYKGYTVKVTEFYDGVNDNSIMRLDVLFGWAATYPELSVKYYTA
;
A
#
# COMPACT_ATOMS: atom_id res chain seq x y z
N ASN A 1 6.84 14.06 -19.73
CA ASN A 1 6.16 15.25 -20.22
C ASN A 1 5.72 15.13 -21.69
N GLY A 2 5.48 13.96 -22.21
CA GLY A 2 4.93 13.68 -23.54
C GLY A 2 3.52 13.11 -23.46
N ALA A 3 2.79 13.12 -24.60
CA ALA A 3 1.55 12.37 -24.74
C ALA A 3 1.84 10.86 -24.73
N GLY A 4 0.83 10.05 -24.39
CA GLY A 4 0.93 8.59 -24.47
C GLY A 4 1.67 7.92 -23.30
N GLN A 5 1.82 8.60 -22.19
CA GLN A 5 2.48 8.03 -21.00
C GLN A 5 1.65 6.90 -20.41
N THR A 6 2.29 5.77 -20.13
CA THR A 6 1.71 4.58 -19.50
C THR A 6 2.68 4.04 -18.45
N GLY A 7 2.19 3.14 -17.60
CA GLY A 7 3.02 2.52 -16.56
C GLY A 7 2.96 3.24 -15.21
N SER A 8 3.89 2.92 -14.34
CA SER A 8 3.92 3.35 -12.93
C SER A 8 4.70 4.64 -12.68
N THR A 9 5.07 5.37 -13.73
CA THR A 9 5.84 6.61 -13.62
C THR A 9 5.28 7.64 -14.59
N ILE A 10 5.04 8.85 -14.09
CA ILE A 10 4.65 10.00 -14.90
C ILE A 10 5.86 10.91 -15.06
N THR A 11 6.18 11.28 -16.32
CA THR A 11 7.17 12.31 -16.61
C THR A 11 6.51 13.67 -16.66
N VAL A 12 7.00 14.62 -15.89
CA VAL A 12 6.53 16.00 -15.80
C VAL A 12 7.62 16.96 -16.26
N VAL A 13 7.28 18.23 -16.51
CA VAL A 13 8.30 19.24 -16.85
C VAL A 13 9.26 19.44 -15.69
N ALA A 14 8.70 19.72 -14.53
CA ALA A 14 9.36 19.75 -13.23
C ALA A 14 8.28 19.75 -12.15
N VAL A 15 8.56 19.13 -11.02
CA VAL A 15 7.75 19.36 -9.82
C VAL A 15 7.96 20.82 -9.41
N ALA A 16 6.88 21.61 -9.39
CA ALA A 16 6.92 23.01 -8.99
C ALA A 16 7.51 23.17 -7.57
N ALA A 17 7.74 24.38 -7.13
CA ALA A 17 8.33 24.65 -5.81
C ALA A 17 7.66 23.86 -4.69
N GLY A 18 8.41 22.97 -4.05
CA GLY A 18 7.94 22.06 -3.02
C GLY A 18 8.30 20.60 -3.28
N THR A 19 8.05 19.74 -2.32
CA THR A 19 8.24 18.30 -2.41
C THR A 19 6.88 17.59 -2.42
N LEU A 20 6.76 16.47 -3.17
CA LEU A 20 5.62 15.58 -3.07
C LEU A 20 5.98 14.45 -2.12
N ALA A 21 5.33 14.36 -0.99
CA ALA A 21 5.55 13.27 -0.05
C ALA A 21 4.91 11.97 -0.57
N LYS A 22 5.51 10.85 -0.23
CA LYS A 22 4.92 9.53 -0.42
C LYS A 22 3.51 9.48 0.19
N GLY A 23 2.56 8.93 -0.56
CA GLY A 23 1.15 8.85 -0.16
C GLY A 23 0.30 10.03 -0.60
N THR A 24 0.88 11.07 -1.20
CA THR A 24 0.13 12.16 -1.80
C THR A 24 -0.75 11.62 -2.94
N VAL A 25 -2.01 12.03 -2.95
CA VAL A 25 -2.96 11.65 -4.01
C VAL A 25 -3.00 12.75 -5.06
N ILE A 26 -2.82 12.38 -6.30
CA ILE A 26 -2.86 13.28 -7.45
C ILE A 26 -3.92 12.84 -8.46
N THR A 27 -4.48 13.78 -9.17
CA THR A 27 -5.35 13.56 -10.33
C THR A 27 -4.80 14.27 -11.55
N LEU A 28 -5.16 13.76 -12.71
CA LEU A 28 -4.78 14.31 -14.00
C LEU A 28 -6.06 14.74 -14.72
N PRO A 29 -6.24 16.02 -15.06
CA PRO A 29 -7.42 16.49 -15.77
C PRO A 29 -7.63 15.72 -17.09
N GLY A 30 -8.85 15.29 -17.37
CA GLY A 30 -9.17 14.53 -18.58
C GLY A 30 -8.81 13.04 -18.55
N VAL A 31 -8.17 12.55 -17.50
CA VAL A 31 -7.89 11.12 -17.30
C VAL A 31 -8.94 10.55 -16.34
N PHE A 32 -9.94 9.90 -16.89
CA PHE A 32 -11.05 9.33 -16.10
C PHE A 32 -10.81 7.87 -15.77
N ALA A 33 -11.27 7.45 -14.60
CA ALA A 33 -11.28 6.05 -14.23
C ALA A 33 -12.23 5.24 -15.13
N VAL A 34 -11.86 4.00 -15.40
CA VAL A 34 -12.62 3.06 -16.22
C VAL A 34 -13.13 1.94 -15.34
N ASN A 35 -14.39 1.56 -15.54
CA ASN A 35 -14.94 0.37 -14.89
C ASN A 35 -14.26 -0.88 -15.48
N PRO A 36 -13.63 -1.75 -14.68
CA PRO A 36 -12.87 -2.91 -15.18
C PRO A 36 -13.71 -3.90 -15.98
N GLN A 37 -15.01 -4.00 -15.68
CA GLN A 37 -15.91 -4.95 -16.31
C GLN A 37 -16.49 -4.42 -17.62
N SER A 38 -17.07 -3.22 -17.60
CA SER A 38 -17.69 -2.62 -18.79
C SER A 38 -16.72 -1.87 -19.69
N ARG A 39 -15.54 -1.53 -19.19
CA ARG A 39 -14.50 -0.70 -19.86
C ARG A 39 -15.00 0.66 -20.32
N THR A 40 -16.05 1.14 -19.68
CA THR A 40 -16.58 2.48 -19.91
C THR A 40 -16.08 3.45 -18.85
N SER A 41 -16.01 4.74 -19.22
CA SER A 41 -15.65 5.80 -18.28
C SER A 41 -16.65 5.85 -17.13
N THR A 42 -16.14 5.99 -15.91
CA THR A 42 -16.98 6.24 -14.73
C THR A 42 -17.40 7.70 -14.58
N GLY A 43 -16.84 8.61 -15.40
CA GLY A 43 -17.04 10.06 -15.27
C GLY A 43 -16.25 10.71 -14.13
N VAL A 44 -15.53 9.91 -13.33
CA VAL A 44 -14.70 10.41 -12.22
C VAL A 44 -13.23 10.38 -12.64
N LEU A 45 -12.46 11.42 -12.28
CA LEU A 45 -11.03 11.47 -12.54
C LEU A 45 -10.32 10.32 -11.82
N ALA A 46 -9.42 9.67 -12.54
CA ALA A 46 -8.57 8.63 -11.96
C ALA A 46 -7.63 9.25 -10.90
N GLN A 47 -7.53 8.58 -9.77
CA GLN A 47 -6.66 8.98 -8.68
C GLN A 47 -5.41 8.12 -8.66
N PHE A 48 -4.27 8.76 -8.47
CA PHE A 48 -2.98 8.09 -8.38
C PHE A 48 -2.29 8.49 -7.09
N VAL A 49 -1.64 7.54 -6.45
CA VAL A 49 -0.88 7.76 -5.22
C VAL A 49 0.60 7.82 -5.55
N VAL A 50 1.29 8.81 -5.05
CA VAL A 50 2.76 8.93 -5.16
C VAL A 50 3.40 7.88 -4.26
N THR A 51 4.26 7.02 -4.81
CA THR A 51 4.81 5.86 -4.11
C THR A 51 6.15 6.13 -3.41
N ALA A 52 6.83 7.21 -3.76
CA ALA A 52 8.08 7.64 -3.12
C ALA A 52 8.13 9.16 -3.01
N ASP A 53 8.93 9.69 -2.09
CA ASP A 53 9.13 11.12 -1.96
C ASP A 53 9.80 11.68 -3.22
N VAL A 54 9.25 12.78 -3.73
CA VAL A 54 9.72 13.44 -4.95
C VAL A 54 10.19 14.85 -4.59
N ALA A 55 11.46 15.13 -4.87
CA ALA A 55 12.07 16.44 -4.60
C ALA A 55 11.56 17.53 -5.56
N ALA A 56 11.69 18.78 -5.14
CA ALA A 56 11.46 19.92 -6.02
C ALA A 56 12.39 19.85 -7.25
N GLY A 57 11.86 20.20 -8.41
CA GLY A 57 12.60 20.15 -9.68
C GLY A 57 12.70 18.75 -10.32
N ALA A 58 12.23 17.69 -9.67
CA ALA A 58 12.22 16.37 -10.27
C ALA A 58 11.30 16.32 -11.50
N THR A 59 11.70 15.58 -12.51
CA THR A 59 10.96 15.40 -13.77
C THR A 59 10.19 14.09 -13.86
N SER A 60 10.20 13.29 -12.80
CA SER A 60 9.57 11.97 -12.74
C SER A 60 8.84 11.79 -11.42
N ILE A 61 7.60 11.31 -11.47
CA ILE A 61 6.75 11.03 -10.31
C ILE A 61 6.36 9.55 -10.37
N PRO A 62 6.81 8.71 -9.42
CA PRO A 62 6.36 7.33 -9.33
C PRO A 62 4.95 7.27 -8.75
N ILE A 63 4.07 6.51 -9.39
CA ILE A 63 2.64 6.44 -9.06
C ILE A 63 2.14 5.00 -8.93
N SER A 64 1.05 4.84 -8.22
CA SER A 64 0.22 3.63 -8.17
C SER A 64 -1.26 4.04 -8.16
N PRO A 65 -2.15 3.32 -8.90
CA PRO A 65 -1.87 2.24 -9.84
C PRO A 65 -1.14 2.72 -11.10
N ALA A 66 -0.59 1.79 -11.86
CA ALA A 66 0.00 2.10 -13.17
C ALA A 66 -1.07 2.57 -14.15
N ILE A 67 -0.71 3.48 -15.05
CA ILE A 67 -1.60 3.94 -16.13
C ILE A 67 -1.66 2.88 -17.21
N VAL A 68 -2.85 2.31 -17.43
CA VAL A 68 -3.14 1.33 -18.49
C VAL A 68 -4.33 1.82 -19.30
N THR A 69 -4.08 2.19 -20.55
CA THR A 69 -5.09 2.82 -21.44
C THR A 69 -5.84 1.83 -22.33
N SER A 70 -5.44 0.56 -22.35
CA SER A 70 -6.06 -0.46 -23.19
C SER A 70 -5.81 -1.87 -22.65
N GLY A 71 -6.56 -2.84 -23.17
CA GLY A 71 -6.39 -4.25 -22.83
C GLY A 71 -7.21 -4.69 -21.61
N ALA A 72 -6.91 -5.90 -21.11
CA ALA A 72 -7.68 -6.54 -20.03
C ALA A 72 -7.63 -5.75 -18.70
N PHE A 73 -6.54 -5.05 -18.46
CA PHE A 73 -6.29 -4.28 -17.24
C PHE A 73 -6.45 -2.77 -17.40
N GLN A 74 -7.20 -2.35 -18.44
CA GLN A 74 -7.49 -0.94 -18.65
C GLN A 74 -8.13 -0.32 -17.41
N ASN A 75 -7.53 0.75 -16.89
CA ASN A 75 -7.99 1.46 -15.71
C ASN A 75 -8.27 2.95 -15.95
N VAL A 76 -7.83 3.49 -17.09
CA VAL A 76 -8.07 4.89 -17.48
C VAL A 76 -8.56 5.02 -18.90
N THR A 77 -9.28 6.10 -19.18
CA THR A 77 -9.82 6.38 -20.54
C THR A 77 -8.75 6.83 -21.52
N ALA A 78 -7.76 7.58 -21.04
CA ALA A 78 -6.70 8.16 -21.85
C ALA A 78 -5.43 8.34 -21.02
N SER A 79 -4.29 8.43 -21.70
CA SER A 79 -3.04 8.87 -21.08
C SER A 79 -3.01 10.38 -20.92
N PRO A 80 -2.19 10.91 -19.99
CA PRO A 80 -1.97 12.34 -19.87
C PRO A 80 -1.50 12.95 -21.19
N THR A 81 -1.95 14.16 -21.48
CA THR A 81 -1.50 14.93 -22.64
C THR A 81 -0.17 15.63 -22.35
N THR A 82 0.49 16.14 -23.38
CA THR A 82 1.74 16.91 -23.23
C THR A 82 1.50 18.16 -22.36
N ALA A 83 2.42 18.42 -21.44
CA ALA A 83 2.40 19.54 -20.50
C ALA A 83 1.14 19.64 -19.60
N GLN A 84 0.43 18.54 -19.42
CA GLN A 84 -0.75 18.52 -18.57
C GLN A 84 -0.37 18.75 -17.10
N PRO A 85 -1.06 19.68 -16.39
CA PRO A 85 -0.85 19.85 -14.96
C PRO A 85 -1.38 18.64 -14.20
N TYR A 86 -0.75 18.29 -13.12
CA TYR A 86 -1.34 17.40 -12.10
C TYR A 86 -1.97 18.23 -11.00
N VAL A 87 -3.05 17.73 -10.41
CA VAL A 87 -3.75 18.37 -9.31
C VAL A 87 -3.57 17.51 -8.06
N ILE A 88 -3.07 18.11 -6.99
CA ILE A 88 -2.92 17.47 -5.67
C ILE A 88 -4.26 17.54 -4.95
N ILE A 89 -4.73 16.41 -4.42
CA ILE A 89 -5.91 16.40 -3.57
C ILE A 89 -5.47 16.79 -2.15
N GLY A 90 -5.99 17.91 -1.68
CA GLY A 90 -5.66 18.50 -0.38
C GLY A 90 -5.04 19.89 -0.50
N ALA A 91 -4.96 20.62 0.60
CA ALA A 91 -4.31 21.92 0.69
C ALA A 91 -2.87 21.78 1.16
N ALA A 92 -2.00 22.65 0.68
CA ALA A 92 -0.61 22.70 1.12
C ALA A 92 -0.52 23.04 2.62
N SER A 93 0.44 22.46 3.32
CA SER A 93 0.71 22.68 4.75
C SER A 93 -0.47 22.39 5.68
N THR A 94 -1.44 21.60 5.22
CA THR A 94 -2.60 21.17 6.03
C THR A 94 -2.44 19.72 6.40
N ALA A 95 -2.55 19.40 7.69
CA ALA A 95 -2.60 18.03 8.17
C ALA A 95 -4.03 17.50 8.05
N TYR A 96 -4.21 16.38 7.37
CA TYR A 96 -5.48 15.69 7.25
C TYR A 96 -5.47 14.40 8.06
N GLN A 97 -6.52 14.17 8.84
CA GLN A 97 -6.72 12.88 9.47
C GLN A 97 -7.13 11.86 8.40
N CYS A 98 -6.32 10.81 8.26
CA CYS A 98 -6.56 9.76 7.30
C CYS A 98 -7.36 8.64 7.93
N ASN A 99 -8.49 8.32 7.31
CA ASN A 99 -9.35 7.21 7.68
C ASN A 99 -9.49 6.24 6.51
N THR A 100 -9.77 4.97 6.81
CA THR A 100 -9.96 3.94 5.80
C THR A 100 -11.26 3.21 6.06
N ALA A 101 -12.12 3.13 5.05
CA ALA A 101 -13.28 2.26 5.06
C ALA A 101 -13.00 1.07 4.12
N PHE A 102 -13.25 -0.16 4.58
CA PHE A 102 -12.96 -1.35 3.81
C PHE A 102 -13.94 -2.48 4.10
N HIS A 103 -14.15 -3.32 3.09
CA HIS A 103 -14.84 -4.59 3.26
C HIS A 103 -13.87 -5.63 3.85
N LYS A 104 -14.41 -6.63 4.56
CA LYS A 104 -13.60 -7.68 5.22
C LYS A 104 -12.62 -8.41 4.29
N ASP A 105 -12.95 -8.49 3.00
CA ASP A 105 -12.15 -9.21 2.00
C ASP A 105 -11.10 -8.31 1.30
N ALA A 106 -11.04 -7.02 1.66
CA ALA A 106 -10.07 -6.08 1.10
C ALA A 106 -8.63 -6.41 1.53
N PHE A 107 -8.47 -6.84 2.79
CA PHE A 107 -7.18 -7.19 3.37
C PHE A 107 -7.21 -8.59 3.93
N THR A 108 -6.16 -9.34 3.68
CA THR A 108 -5.99 -10.68 4.23
C THR A 108 -4.82 -10.70 5.18
N LEU A 109 -5.06 -11.20 6.39
CA LEU A 109 -4.04 -11.56 7.37
C LEU A 109 -3.93 -13.08 7.39
N ALA A 110 -2.75 -13.61 7.13
CA ALA A 110 -2.46 -15.03 7.23
C ALA A 110 -1.45 -15.28 8.34
N MET A 111 -1.72 -16.28 9.16
CA MET A 111 -0.80 -16.76 10.19
C MET A 111 -0.48 -18.23 9.95
N VAL A 112 0.76 -18.61 10.16
CA VAL A 112 1.24 -19.96 9.95
C VAL A 112 1.88 -20.47 11.24
N PRO A 113 1.58 -21.74 11.63
CA PRO A 113 2.28 -22.38 12.74
C PRO A 113 3.78 -22.39 12.48
N MET A 114 4.57 -22.02 13.49
CA MET A 114 6.03 -22.04 13.40
C MET A 114 6.54 -23.41 13.84
N TRP A 115 7.68 -23.79 13.28
CA TRP A 115 8.36 -24.99 13.78
C TRP A 115 8.68 -24.84 15.27
N ALA A 116 8.31 -25.86 16.05
CA ALA A 116 8.61 -25.95 17.46
C ALA A 116 9.88 -26.79 17.65
N PRO A 117 10.95 -26.23 18.25
CA PRO A 117 12.15 -27.04 18.53
C PRO A 117 11.82 -28.15 19.51
N PRO A 118 12.38 -29.34 19.32
CA PRO A 118 12.28 -30.40 20.35
C PRO A 118 12.96 -29.91 21.63
N GLY A 119 12.43 -30.30 22.78
CA GLY A 119 13.00 -29.96 24.09
C GLY A 119 14.47 -30.38 24.20
N GLY A 120 15.21 -29.71 25.05
CA GLY A 120 16.66 -29.86 25.22
C GLY A 120 17.47 -28.68 24.63
N LYS A 121 18.77 -28.65 24.89
CA LYS A 121 19.67 -27.56 24.45
C LYS A 121 19.28 -26.17 24.97
N GLY A 122 18.85 -26.07 26.24
CA GLY A 122 18.43 -24.80 26.86
C GLY A 122 16.95 -24.45 26.68
N VAL A 123 16.19 -25.22 25.91
CA VAL A 123 14.73 -25.08 25.81
C VAL A 123 14.09 -25.94 26.88
N ILE A 124 13.32 -25.33 27.80
CA ILE A 124 12.61 -26.01 28.87
C ILE A 124 11.29 -26.60 28.32
N ASP A 125 10.49 -25.71 27.72
CA ASP A 125 9.17 -26.06 27.19
C ASP A 125 8.82 -25.23 25.95
N VAL A 126 7.95 -25.80 25.11
CA VAL A 126 7.41 -25.14 23.92
C VAL A 126 5.93 -25.46 23.80
N ALA A 127 5.12 -24.44 23.88
CA ALA A 127 3.69 -24.51 23.64
C ALA A 127 3.31 -23.72 22.38
N GLN A 128 2.42 -24.26 21.58
CA GLN A 128 1.86 -23.57 20.44
C GLN A 128 0.36 -23.79 20.39
N GLU A 129 -0.37 -22.71 20.29
CA GLU A 129 -1.82 -22.76 20.20
C GLU A 129 -2.35 -21.91 19.05
N THR A 130 -3.42 -22.43 18.43
CA THR A 130 -4.12 -21.73 17.34
C THR A 130 -5.57 -21.51 17.76
N TYR A 131 -5.98 -20.25 17.84
CA TYR A 131 -7.33 -19.85 18.16
C TYR A 131 -7.89 -18.94 17.08
N LYS A 132 -9.00 -19.30 16.45
CA LYS A 132 -9.68 -18.53 15.39
C LYS A 132 -8.73 -18.07 14.25
N GLY A 133 -7.76 -18.92 13.90
CA GLY A 133 -6.78 -18.59 12.85
C GLY A 133 -5.56 -17.82 13.33
N TYR A 134 -5.48 -17.45 14.59
CA TYR A 134 -4.31 -16.80 15.19
C TYR A 134 -3.44 -17.86 15.87
N THR A 135 -2.18 -17.94 15.48
CA THR A 135 -1.21 -18.89 16.04
C THR A 135 -0.15 -18.16 16.81
N VAL A 136 0.04 -18.57 18.06
CA VAL A 136 1.08 -18.05 18.93
C VAL A 136 1.92 -19.22 19.43
N LYS A 137 3.24 -19.07 19.38
CA LYS A 137 4.19 -20.01 19.95
C LYS A 137 4.86 -19.36 21.16
N VAL A 138 4.88 -20.07 22.26
CA VAL A 138 5.59 -19.68 23.48
C VAL A 138 6.74 -20.66 23.67
N THR A 139 7.94 -20.14 23.88
CA THR A 139 9.12 -20.96 24.15
C THR A 139 9.77 -20.49 25.42
N GLU A 140 9.99 -21.39 26.35
CA GLU A 140 10.68 -21.13 27.59
C GLU A 140 12.12 -21.62 27.50
N PHE A 141 13.07 -20.77 27.88
CA PHE A 141 14.49 -21.04 27.91
C PHE A 141 15.03 -20.86 29.32
N TYR A 142 16.01 -21.67 29.67
CA TYR A 142 16.85 -21.43 30.87
C TYR A 142 18.17 -20.80 30.46
N ASP A 143 18.45 -19.64 31.02
CA ASP A 143 19.75 -18.99 30.92
C ASP A 143 20.62 -19.40 32.12
N GLY A 144 21.50 -20.37 31.90
CA GLY A 144 22.38 -20.91 32.90
C GLY A 144 23.54 -19.95 33.32
N VAL A 145 23.71 -18.83 32.63
CA VAL A 145 24.72 -17.82 33.00
C VAL A 145 24.19 -16.89 34.07
N ASN A 146 22.92 -16.49 33.95
CA ASN A 146 22.29 -15.54 34.87
C ASN A 146 21.29 -16.21 35.83
N ASP A 147 21.18 -17.53 35.80
CA ASP A 147 20.23 -18.32 36.63
C ASP A 147 18.78 -17.77 36.48
N ASN A 148 18.33 -17.60 35.24
CA ASN A 148 17.02 -16.99 34.92
C ASN A 148 16.26 -17.78 33.90
N SER A 149 14.93 -17.80 34.03
CA SER A 149 14.00 -18.32 33.00
C SER A 149 13.51 -17.19 32.10
N ILE A 150 13.64 -17.38 30.79
CA ILE A 150 13.23 -16.42 29.77
C ILE A 150 12.09 -17.02 28.98
N MET A 151 10.96 -16.32 28.94
CA MET A 151 9.82 -16.67 28.10
C MET A 151 9.80 -15.79 26.83
N ARG A 152 9.72 -16.43 25.67
CA ARG A 152 9.63 -15.76 24.36
C ARG A 152 8.34 -16.10 23.67
N LEU A 153 7.62 -15.06 23.22
CA LEU A 153 6.44 -15.21 22.37
C LEU A 153 6.82 -14.94 20.92
N ASP A 154 6.50 -15.86 20.06
CA ASP A 154 6.75 -15.76 18.61
C ASP A 154 5.45 -15.86 17.83
N VAL A 155 5.31 -15.00 16.84
CA VAL A 155 4.18 -14.98 15.89
C VAL A 155 4.72 -14.85 14.48
N LEU A 156 4.28 -15.71 13.57
CA LEU A 156 4.59 -15.61 12.15
C LEU A 156 3.32 -15.22 11.41
N PHE A 157 3.35 -14.05 10.81
CA PHE A 157 2.20 -13.54 10.06
C PHE A 157 2.64 -12.89 8.74
N GLY A 158 1.72 -12.89 7.79
CA GLY A 158 1.82 -12.12 6.56
C GLY A 158 0.51 -11.40 6.31
N TRP A 159 0.56 -10.26 5.64
CA TRP A 159 -0.63 -9.53 5.25
C TRP A 159 -0.51 -9.07 3.79
N ALA A 160 -1.67 -8.97 3.14
CA ALA A 160 -1.75 -8.47 1.77
C ALA A 160 -3.07 -7.72 1.54
N ALA A 161 -3.06 -6.74 0.66
CA ALA A 161 -4.27 -6.17 0.09
C ALA A 161 -4.73 -7.10 -1.04
N THR A 162 -5.74 -7.91 -0.77
CA THR A 162 -6.23 -8.92 -1.72
C THR A 162 -7.09 -8.27 -2.80
N TYR A 163 -7.99 -7.39 -2.40
CA TYR A 163 -8.88 -6.65 -3.28
C TYR A 163 -8.88 -5.16 -2.91
N PRO A 164 -7.91 -4.38 -3.44
CA PRO A 164 -7.80 -2.95 -3.13
C PRO A 164 -9.05 -2.15 -3.47
N GLU A 165 -9.81 -2.59 -4.49
CA GLU A 165 -11.06 -1.95 -4.94
C GLU A 165 -12.17 -1.97 -3.89
N LEU A 166 -12.08 -2.87 -2.90
CA LEU A 166 -13.01 -2.96 -1.78
C LEU A 166 -12.61 -2.08 -0.60
N SER A 167 -11.65 -1.21 -0.77
CA SER A 167 -11.21 -0.24 0.24
C SER A 167 -11.16 1.17 -0.32
N VAL A 168 -11.52 2.13 0.52
CA VAL A 168 -11.45 3.55 0.20
C VAL A 168 -10.77 4.31 1.34
N LYS A 169 -9.87 5.18 0.97
CA LYS A 169 -9.21 6.10 1.89
C LYS A 169 -9.90 7.46 1.81
N TYR A 170 -10.28 8.03 2.94
CA TYR A 170 -10.87 9.36 2.99
C TYR A 170 -10.19 10.20 4.06
N TYR A 171 -10.24 11.50 3.85
CA TYR A 171 -9.62 12.49 4.71
C TYR A 171 -10.68 13.34 5.38
N THR A 172 -10.51 13.60 6.66
CA THR A 172 -11.27 14.61 7.40
C THR A 172 -10.36 15.79 7.70
N ALA A 173 -10.90 16.98 7.50
CA ALA A 173 -10.22 18.23 7.84
C ALA A 173 -10.35 18.50 9.33
#